data_6ac7f804331f850f5b8805eadae5a002
#
_entry.id   6ac7f804331f850f5b8805eadae5a002
#
_cell.length_a   1.000
_cell.length_b   1.000
_cell.length_c   1.000
_cell.angle_alpha   90.00
_cell.angle_beta   90.00
_cell.angle_gamma   90.00
#
_symmetry.space_group_name_H-M   'P 1'
#
loop_
_entity.id
_entity.type
_entity.pdbx_description
1 polymer ?
#
loop_
_entity_poly.entity_id
_entity_poly.type
_entity_poly.pdbx_seq_one_letter_code
_entity_poly.pdbx_strand_id
1 'polypeptide(L)'
;MVPSAHPQALILVTAFEPFGGQAVNPAQEALRALPDRLGARLLIKLLLPTAFAASGRRLVEALREHAPKDLVMLGQAGGAAGLRFERLGRNLDNARIPDNAGDQPRNQPIVPGGPDTCPATLPLNAMYAAVQALGLPCEWSDDAGSFVCNHALYTALHYIAQRRLPTRAGFLHLPW
;
A
#
# COMPACT_ATOMS: atom_id res chain seq x y z
N MET A 1 -38.40 3.64 -14.07
CA MET A 1 -37.23 4.41 -13.60
C MET A 1 -36.36 3.50 -12.77
N VAL A 2 -35.27 2.96 -13.35
CA VAL A 2 -34.34 2.11 -12.62
C VAL A 2 -33.50 3.06 -11.76
N PRO A 3 -33.37 2.87 -10.44
CA PRO A 3 -32.50 3.71 -9.65
C PRO A 3 -31.06 3.53 -10.16
N SER A 4 -30.45 4.61 -10.59
CA SER A 4 -29.02 4.62 -10.92
C SER A 4 -28.25 4.25 -9.65
N ALA A 5 -27.78 3.01 -9.57
CA ALA A 5 -26.87 2.60 -8.53
C ALA A 5 -25.61 3.46 -8.70
N HIS A 6 -25.44 4.46 -7.84
CA HIS A 6 -24.16 5.15 -7.70
C HIS A 6 -23.13 4.04 -7.47
N PRO A 7 -22.03 3.98 -8.22
CA PRO A 7 -21.03 2.96 -8.01
C PRO A 7 -20.60 3.07 -6.55
N GLN A 8 -20.88 2.00 -5.78
CA GLN A 8 -20.52 1.96 -4.36
C GLN A 8 -19.02 2.22 -4.29
N ALA A 9 -18.61 3.25 -3.54
CA ALA A 9 -17.22 3.64 -3.44
C ALA A 9 -16.41 2.48 -2.84
N LEU A 10 -15.72 1.74 -3.71
CA LEU A 10 -14.94 0.57 -3.37
C LEU A 10 -13.60 0.98 -2.76
N ILE A 11 -13.20 0.28 -1.71
CA ILE A 11 -11.88 0.40 -1.10
C ILE A 11 -11.12 -0.89 -1.38
N LEU A 12 -9.96 -0.79 -2.01
CA LEU A 12 -9.00 -1.89 -2.12
C LEU A 12 -8.00 -1.78 -0.97
N VAL A 13 -7.92 -2.81 -0.14
CA VAL A 13 -6.92 -2.90 0.93
C VAL A 13 -5.96 -4.03 0.61
N THR A 14 -4.66 -3.74 0.66
CA THR A 14 -3.63 -4.75 0.40
C THR A 14 -2.72 -4.95 1.59
N ALA A 15 -2.14 -6.13 1.72
CA ALA A 15 -1.05 -6.45 2.63
C ALA A 15 -0.12 -7.44 1.95
N PHE A 16 0.98 -7.80 2.60
CA PHE A 16 1.99 -8.70 2.06
C PHE A 16 2.04 -10.01 2.83
N GLU A 17 2.46 -11.06 2.12
CA GLU A 17 2.83 -12.34 2.73
C GLU A 17 3.99 -12.18 3.71
N PRO A 18 4.16 -13.10 4.67
CA PRO A 18 5.35 -13.18 5.50
C PRO A 18 6.63 -13.29 4.65
N PHE A 19 7.73 -12.74 5.14
CA PHE A 19 9.03 -12.72 4.45
C PHE A 19 10.19 -12.80 5.44
N GLY A 20 11.40 -13.01 4.94
CA GLY A 20 12.62 -13.01 5.75
C GLY A 20 12.63 -14.11 6.82
N GLY A 21 12.00 -15.27 6.54
CA GLY A 21 11.92 -16.39 7.48
C GLY A 21 10.85 -16.23 8.58
N GLN A 22 10.06 -15.17 8.56
CA GLN A 22 8.99 -14.95 9.54
C GLN A 22 7.75 -15.78 9.19
N ALA A 23 7.06 -16.33 10.19
CA ALA A 23 5.83 -17.10 9.98
C ALA A 23 4.58 -16.21 9.88
N VAL A 24 4.64 -14.97 10.37
CA VAL A 24 3.51 -14.04 10.46
C VAL A 24 3.93 -12.67 9.94
N ASN A 25 2.99 -11.97 9.32
CA ASN A 25 3.11 -10.57 8.95
C ASN A 25 1.94 -9.80 9.60
N PRO A 26 2.17 -8.81 10.48
CA PRO A 26 1.10 -8.08 11.16
C PRO A 26 0.16 -7.36 10.19
N ALA A 27 0.66 -6.92 9.04
CA ALA A 27 -0.19 -6.31 8.01
C ALA A 27 -1.17 -7.33 7.39
N GLN A 28 -0.74 -8.59 7.21
CA GLN A 28 -1.62 -9.67 6.77
C GLN A 28 -2.71 -9.98 7.81
N GLU A 29 -2.35 -10.04 9.09
CA GLU A 29 -3.32 -10.27 10.16
C GLU A 29 -4.32 -9.13 10.26
N ALA A 30 -3.85 -7.88 10.16
CA ALA A 30 -4.73 -6.71 10.09
C ALA A 30 -5.69 -6.79 8.89
N LEU A 31 -5.19 -7.15 7.70
CA LEU A 31 -6.01 -7.32 6.51
C LEU A 31 -7.11 -8.38 6.72
N ARG A 32 -6.79 -9.50 7.34
CA ARG A 32 -7.76 -10.57 7.65
C ARG A 32 -8.84 -10.13 8.62
N ALA A 33 -8.47 -9.32 9.61
CA ALA A 33 -9.37 -8.83 10.64
C ALA A 33 -10.34 -7.73 10.16
N LEU A 34 -10.06 -7.08 9.02
CA LEU A 34 -10.94 -6.06 8.48
C LEU A 34 -12.29 -6.66 8.08
N PRO A 35 -13.41 -5.93 8.27
CA PRO A 35 -14.71 -6.35 7.77
C PRO A 35 -14.77 -6.28 6.23
N ASP A 36 -15.75 -6.93 5.60
CA ASP A 36 -15.92 -6.86 4.15
C ASP A 36 -16.58 -5.55 3.69
N ARG A 37 -17.06 -4.75 4.65
CA ARG A 37 -17.67 -3.44 4.40
C ARG A 37 -17.35 -2.45 5.52
N LEU A 38 -17.17 -1.19 5.13
CA LEU A 38 -17.10 -0.04 6.03
C LEU A 38 -18.26 0.92 5.70
N GLY A 39 -19.34 0.84 6.47
CA GLY A 39 -20.59 1.52 6.15
C GLY A 39 -21.13 1.02 4.79
N ALA A 40 -21.39 1.94 3.88
CA ALA A 40 -21.86 1.62 2.53
C ALA A 40 -20.73 1.16 1.57
N ARG A 41 -19.46 1.25 1.95
CA ARG A 41 -18.32 0.93 1.08
C ARG A 41 -17.96 -0.55 1.16
N LEU A 42 -17.77 -1.18 0.00
CA LEU A 42 -17.23 -2.53 -0.10
C LEU A 42 -15.70 -2.49 0.06
N LEU A 43 -15.16 -3.41 0.87
CA LEU A 43 -13.72 -3.65 0.96
C LEU A 43 -13.36 -4.89 0.15
N ILE A 44 -12.42 -4.72 -0.78
CA ILE A 44 -11.71 -5.83 -1.40
C ILE A 44 -10.38 -5.98 -0.70
N LYS A 45 -10.11 -7.17 -0.19
CA LYS A 45 -8.88 -7.54 0.50
C LYS A 45 -7.99 -8.30 -0.46
N LEU A 46 -6.77 -7.84 -0.66
CA LEU A 46 -5.82 -8.46 -1.57
C LEU A 46 -4.49 -8.71 -0.85
N LEU A 47 -4.13 -9.97 -0.69
CA LEU A 47 -2.81 -10.35 -0.24
C LEU A 47 -1.84 -10.34 -1.43
N LEU A 48 -0.77 -9.58 -1.31
CA LEU A 48 0.29 -9.47 -2.31
C LEU A 48 1.46 -10.40 -1.96
N PRO A 49 2.07 -11.04 -2.95
CA PRO A 49 3.34 -11.73 -2.72
C PRO A 49 4.41 -10.71 -2.29
N THR A 50 5.26 -11.08 -1.35
CA THR A 50 6.43 -10.27 -0.97
C THR A 50 7.54 -10.51 -1.99
N ALA A 51 7.29 -10.10 -3.23
CA ALA A 51 8.17 -10.21 -4.38
C ALA A 51 8.01 -8.99 -5.29
N PHE A 52 9.11 -8.34 -5.67
CA PHE A 52 9.11 -7.07 -6.41
C PHE A 52 8.21 -7.12 -7.65
N ALA A 53 8.60 -7.91 -8.64
CA ALA A 53 7.88 -7.96 -9.90
C ALA A 53 6.44 -8.48 -9.78
N ALA A 54 6.20 -9.44 -8.90
CA ALA A 54 4.88 -10.05 -8.74
C ALA A 54 3.90 -9.13 -8.01
N SER A 55 4.35 -8.43 -6.96
CA SER A 55 3.49 -7.49 -6.21
C SER A 55 3.05 -6.31 -7.08
N GLY A 56 3.98 -5.71 -7.82
CA GLY A 56 3.68 -4.61 -8.74
C GLY A 56 2.68 -5.00 -9.82
N ARG A 57 2.88 -6.15 -10.48
CA ARG A 57 1.93 -6.66 -11.48
C ARG A 57 0.54 -6.90 -10.89
N ARG A 58 0.47 -7.63 -9.78
CA ARG A 58 -0.81 -7.97 -9.14
C ARG A 58 -1.58 -6.74 -8.69
N LEU A 59 -0.85 -5.72 -8.20
CA LEU A 59 -1.45 -4.46 -7.78
C LEU A 59 -2.04 -3.67 -8.96
N VAL A 60 -1.31 -3.59 -10.08
CA VAL A 60 -1.81 -2.94 -11.31
C VAL A 60 -3.00 -3.69 -11.90
N GLU A 61 -3.00 -5.02 -11.89
CA GLU A 61 -4.15 -5.84 -12.30
C GLU A 61 -5.38 -5.52 -11.44
N ALA A 62 -5.24 -5.50 -10.11
CA ALA A 62 -6.33 -5.19 -9.20
C ALA A 62 -6.87 -3.75 -9.37
N LEU A 63 -6.00 -2.78 -9.63
CA LEU A 63 -6.42 -1.41 -9.95
C LEU A 63 -7.25 -1.35 -11.23
N ARG A 64 -6.90 -2.14 -12.26
CA ARG A 64 -7.66 -2.21 -13.51
C ARG A 64 -9.00 -2.92 -13.33
N GLU A 65 -9.00 -4.05 -12.63
CA GLU A 65 -10.17 -4.90 -12.43
C GLU A 65 -11.24 -4.21 -11.60
N HIS A 66 -10.82 -3.59 -10.50
CA HIS A 66 -11.75 -3.10 -9.48
C HIS A 66 -12.01 -1.60 -9.55
N ALA A 67 -11.14 -0.82 -10.22
CA ALA A 67 -11.21 0.64 -10.29
C ALA A 67 -11.58 1.30 -8.93
N PRO A 68 -10.84 0.99 -7.84
CA PRO A 68 -11.22 1.41 -6.50
C PRO A 68 -11.18 2.95 -6.37
N LYS A 69 -12.04 3.50 -5.51
CA LYS A 69 -11.95 4.92 -5.14
C LYS A 69 -10.72 5.17 -4.26
N ASP A 70 -10.46 4.27 -3.33
CA ASP A 70 -9.34 4.36 -2.40
C ASP A 70 -8.54 3.04 -2.41
N LEU A 71 -7.21 3.16 -2.47
CA LEU A 71 -6.26 2.07 -2.29
C LEU A 71 -5.48 2.32 -1.00
N VAL A 72 -5.67 1.46 -0.01
CA VAL A 72 -4.93 1.47 1.26
C VAL A 72 -3.99 0.29 1.28
N MET A 73 -2.70 0.54 1.29
CA MET A 73 -1.67 -0.50 1.36
C MET A 73 -1.15 -0.60 2.79
N LEU A 74 -1.02 -1.83 3.28
CA LEU A 74 -0.52 -2.14 4.62
C LEU A 74 0.79 -2.91 4.51
N GLY A 75 1.77 -2.53 5.33
CA GLY A 75 3.05 -3.23 5.42
C GLY A 75 3.53 -3.33 6.86
N GLN A 76 4.57 -4.13 7.06
CA GLN A 76 5.22 -4.30 8.36
C GLN A 76 6.44 -3.40 8.46
N ALA A 77 6.56 -2.64 9.55
CA ALA A 77 7.77 -1.92 9.89
C ALA A 77 8.34 -2.45 11.20
N GLY A 78 9.37 -3.28 11.12
CA GLY A 78 10.10 -3.74 12.29
C GLY A 78 10.72 -2.57 13.07
N GLY A 79 10.49 -2.52 14.39
CA GLY A 79 11.00 -1.47 15.25
C GLY A 79 10.23 -0.14 15.23
N ALA A 80 9.12 -0.03 14.51
CA ALA A 80 8.25 1.12 14.60
C ALA A 80 7.51 1.13 15.95
N ALA A 81 7.42 2.30 16.57
CA ALA A 81 6.71 2.46 17.84
C ALA A 81 5.19 2.58 17.65
N GLY A 82 4.72 2.85 16.44
CA GLY A 82 3.32 3.04 16.10
C GLY A 82 3.07 2.95 14.59
N LEU A 83 1.86 3.31 14.19
CA LEU A 83 1.50 3.37 12.77
C LEU A 83 2.29 4.46 12.05
N ARG A 84 2.94 4.10 10.93
CA ARG A 84 3.60 5.06 10.05
C ARG A 84 2.75 5.39 8.85
N PHE A 85 2.52 6.67 8.65
CA PHE A 85 1.83 7.22 7.49
C PHE A 85 2.86 7.64 6.45
N GLU A 86 3.01 6.84 5.39
CA GLU A 86 3.99 7.08 4.33
C GLU A 86 3.47 8.18 3.40
N ARG A 87 4.16 9.32 3.36
CA ARG A 87 3.73 10.49 2.58
C ARG A 87 4.08 10.38 1.10
N LEU A 88 5.05 9.54 0.74
CA LEU A 88 5.49 9.35 -0.64
C LEU A 88 6.12 7.98 -0.88
N GLY A 89 6.12 7.53 -2.14
CA GLY A 89 6.94 6.44 -2.65
C GLY A 89 8.16 6.97 -3.39
N ARG A 90 9.30 6.31 -3.26
CA ARG A 90 10.57 6.66 -3.91
C ARG A 90 10.84 5.76 -5.10
N ASN A 91 11.37 6.29 -6.19
CA ASN A 91 11.73 5.53 -7.39
C ASN A 91 13.03 4.73 -7.18
N LEU A 92 13.05 3.85 -6.19
CA LEU A 92 14.25 3.13 -5.78
C LEU A 92 13.91 1.75 -5.26
N ASP A 93 14.49 0.72 -5.87
CA ASP A 93 14.63 -0.62 -5.34
C ASP A 93 16.09 -0.85 -4.90
N ASN A 94 16.28 -1.12 -3.60
CA ASN A 94 17.60 -1.42 -3.02
C ASN A 94 17.44 -2.41 -1.85
N ALA A 95 17.31 -3.69 -2.18
CA ALA A 95 16.95 -4.75 -1.24
C ALA A 95 18.12 -5.17 -0.35
N ARG A 96 17.96 -5.08 0.97
CA ARG A 96 18.93 -5.57 1.93
C ARG A 96 19.02 -7.10 1.96
N ILE A 97 17.88 -7.77 1.74
CA ILE A 97 17.73 -9.23 1.65
C ILE A 97 16.99 -9.59 0.36
N PRO A 98 17.10 -10.83 -0.14
CA PRO A 98 16.26 -11.29 -1.25
C PRO A 98 14.76 -11.23 -0.85
N ASP A 99 13.91 -11.02 -1.86
CA ASP A 99 12.47 -11.19 -1.71
C ASP A 99 12.08 -12.69 -1.71
N ASN A 100 10.78 -13.00 -1.60
CA ASN A 100 10.32 -14.38 -1.58
C ASN A 100 10.50 -15.14 -2.91
N ALA A 101 10.80 -14.43 -4.01
CA ALA A 101 11.12 -15.02 -5.29
C ALA A 101 12.66 -15.17 -5.51
N GLY A 102 13.47 -14.66 -4.59
CA GLY A 102 14.93 -14.67 -4.66
C GLY A 102 15.52 -13.42 -5.32
N ASP A 103 14.70 -12.45 -5.73
CA ASP A 103 15.16 -11.21 -6.34
C ASP A 103 15.73 -10.24 -5.28
N GLN A 104 16.88 -9.66 -5.58
CA GLN A 104 17.56 -8.71 -4.69
C GLN A 104 18.10 -7.52 -5.48
N PRO A 105 17.25 -6.62 -5.96
CA PRO A 105 17.70 -5.44 -6.73
C PRO A 105 18.61 -4.54 -5.89
N ARG A 106 19.57 -3.89 -6.57
CA ARG A 106 20.55 -2.99 -5.97
C ARG A 106 20.55 -1.65 -6.69
N ASN A 107 20.15 -0.61 -5.97
CA ASN A 107 20.14 0.79 -6.45
C ASN A 107 19.54 0.93 -7.86
N GLN A 108 18.38 0.33 -8.09
CA GLN A 108 17.69 0.35 -9.38
C GLN A 108 16.45 1.24 -9.30
N PRO A 109 16.16 2.04 -10.34
CA PRO A 109 14.88 2.71 -10.41
C PRO A 109 13.74 1.71 -10.62
N ILE A 110 12.62 1.89 -9.93
CA ILE A 110 11.40 1.09 -10.12
C ILE A 110 10.83 1.34 -11.52
N VAL A 111 10.80 2.61 -11.94
CA VAL A 111 10.42 3.02 -13.29
C VAL A 111 11.55 3.85 -13.88
N PRO A 112 12.29 3.30 -14.87
CA PRO A 112 13.33 4.07 -15.56
C PRO A 112 12.77 5.35 -16.17
N GLY A 113 13.40 6.50 -15.87
CA GLY A 113 12.96 7.82 -16.32
C GLY A 113 11.70 8.35 -15.63
N GLY A 114 11.16 7.65 -14.66
CA GLY A 114 10.07 8.14 -13.82
C GLY A 114 10.55 9.21 -12.82
N PRO A 115 9.62 9.96 -12.18
CA PRO A 115 9.97 10.95 -11.17
C PRO A 115 10.63 10.28 -9.96
N ASP A 116 11.51 11.01 -9.27
CA ASP A 116 12.23 10.48 -8.09
C ASP A 116 11.28 10.06 -6.97
N THR A 117 10.15 10.76 -6.84
CA THR A 117 9.14 10.47 -5.83
C THR A 117 7.72 10.64 -6.38
N CYS A 118 6.78 9.88 -5.82
CA CYS A 118 5.36 10.04 -6.06
C CYS A 118 4.64 10.27 -4.71
N PRO A 119 3.90 11.40 -4.52
CA PRO A 119 3.19 11.66 -3.28
C PRO A 119 1.96 10.75 -3.11
N ALA A 120 1.71 10.33 -1.87
CA ALA A 120 0.46 9.67 -1.51
C ALA A 120 -0.74 10.62 -1.67
N THR A 121 -1.87 10.08 -2.08
CA THR A 121 -3.07 10.87 -2.41
C THR A 121 -4.28 10.58 -1.52
N LEU A 122 -4.18 9.61 -0.59
CA LEU A 122 -5.16 9.43 0.48
C LEU A 122 -5.22 10.68 1.38
N PRO A 123 -6.34 10.94 2.07
CA PRO A 123 -6.47 12.06 3.00
C PRO A 123 -5.71 11.80 4.31
N LEU A 124 -4.37 11.64 4.21
CA LEU A 124 -3.51 11.18 5.30
C LEU A 124 -3.63 12.03 6.55
N ASN A 125 -3.82 13.36 6.43
CA ASN A 125 -3.97 14.24 7.61
C ASN A 125 -5.23 13.88 8.42
N ALA A 126 -6.36 13.64 7.76
CA ALA A 126 -7.59 13.24 8.43
C ALA A 126 -7.47 11.84 9.04
N MET A 127 -6.81 10.91 8.34
CA MET A 127 -6.56 9.56 8.85
C MET A 127 -5.64 9.58 10.07
N TYR A 128 -4.56 10.37 10.02
CA TYR A 128 -3.63 10.55 11.13
C TYR A 128 -4.34 11.11 12.37
N ALA A 129 -5.13 12.19 12.21
CA ALA A 129 -5.89 12.79 13.30
C ALA A 129 -6.90 11.80 13.92
N ALA A 130 -7.54 10.96 13.10
CA ALA A 130 -8.46 9.93 13.58
C ALA A 130 -7.74 8.86 14.43
N VAL A 131 -6.54 8.42 14.02
CA VAL A 131 -5.73 7.47 14.80
C VAL A 131 -5.26 8.09 16.11
N GLN A 132 -4.80 9.36 16.10
CA GLN A 132 -4.43 10.07 17.32
C GLN A 132 -5.59 10.22 18.29
N ALA A 133 -6.79 10.50 17.79
CA ALA A 133 -8.00 10.63 18.63
C ALA A 133 -8.37 9.32 19.36
N LEU A 134 -7.90 8.17 18.84
CA LEU A 134 -8.04 6.87 19.50
C LEU A 134 -6.93 6.60 20.54
N GLY A 135 -5.99 7.53 20.74
CA GLY A 135 -4.85 7.34 21.63
C GLY A 135 -3.79 6.38 21.13
N LEU A 136 -3.82 6.03 19.83
CA LEU A 136 -2.85 5.10 19.24
C LEU A 136 -1.61 5.86 18.77
N PRO A 137 -0.40 5.31 19.02
CA PRO A 137 0.82 5.93 18.54
C PRO A 137 0.89 5.92 17.03
N CYS A 138 1.24 7.05 16.45
CA CYS A 138 1.42 7.19 15.00
C CYS A 138 2.47 8.26 14.68
N GLU A 139 3.12 8.11 13.53
CA GLU A 139 4.16 9.01 13.05
C GLU A 139 4.06 9.23 11.54
N TRP A 140 4.64 10.34 11.07
CA TRP A 140 4.81 10.62 9.66
C TRP A 140 6.11 10.00 9.15
N SER A 141 6.09 9.53 7.89
CA SER A 141 7.27 9.02 7.24
C SER A 141 7.35 9.50 5.78
N ASP A 142 8.56 9.85 5.35
CA ASP A 142 8.91 10.15 3.96
C ASP A 142 9.78 9.05 3.34
N ASP A 143 9.88 7.92 4.01
CA ASP A 143 10.71 6.80 3.56
C ASP A 143 10.06 5.44 3.91
N ALA A 144 9.31 4.91 2.95
CA ALA A 144 8.74 3.57 3.04
C ALA A 144 9.79 2.44 2.88
N GLY A 145 11.06 2.78 2.97
CA GLY A 145 12.19 1.89 2.72
C GLY A 145 12.53 1.77 1.24
N SER A 146 13.23 0.71 0.90
CA SER A 146 13.63 0.39 -0.49
C SER A 146 13.42 -1.08 -0.83
N PHE A 147 12.49 -1.71 -0.13
CA PHE A 147 12.05 -3.09 -0.35
C PHE A 147 10.67 -3.12 -1.01
N VAL A 148 10.00 -4.26 -1.00
CA VAL A 148 8.74 -4.50 -1.72
C VAL A 148 7.61 -3.51 -1.32
N CYS A 149 7.61 -3.00 -0.08
CA CYS A 149 6.63 -2.00 0.35
C CYS A 149 6.73 -0.70 -0.45
N ASN A 150 7.94 -0.13 -0.56
CA ASN A 150 8.18 1.05 -1.37
C ASN A 150 7.95 0.79 -2.85
N HIS A 151 8.37 -0.38 -3.35
CA HIS A 151 8.13 -0.79 -4.74
C HIS A 151 6.63 -0.75 -5.08
N ALA A 152 5.79 -1.35 -4.25
CA ALA A 152 4.34 -1.38 -4.45
C ALA A 152 3.73 0.02 -4.34
N LEU A 153 4.13 0.80 -3.33
CA LEU A 153 3.65 2.18 -3.15
C LEU A 153 3.97 3.05 -4.37
N TYR A 154 5.24 3.08 -4.77
CA TYR A 154 5.66 3.89 -5.93
C TYR A 154 4.96 3.41 -7.21
N THR A 155 4.93 2.10 -7.46
CA THR A 155 4.28 1.52 -8.64
C THR A 155 2.81 1.93 -8.73
N ALA A 156 2.06 1.85 -7.63
CA ALA A 156 0.65 2.23 -7.60
C ALA A 156 0.47 3.73 -7.86
N LEU A 157 1.21 4.59 -7.15
CA LEU A 157 1.10 6.04 -7.27
C LEU A 157 1.48 6.52 -8.67
N HIS A 158 2.58 6.00 -9.20
CA HIS A 158 3.03 6.31 -10.57
C HIS A 158 2.00 5.86 -11.62
N TYR A 159 1.49 4.62 -11.51
CA TYR A 159 0.48 4.10 -12.43
C TYR A 159 -0.81 4.93 -12.41
N ILE A 160 -1.31 5.27 -11.20
CA ILE A 160 -2.50 6.10 -11.01
C ILE A 160 -2.30 7.48 -11.65
N ALA A 161 -1.17 8.13 -11.41
CA ALA A 161 -0.85 9.44 -11.96
C ALA A 161 -0.71 9.40 -13.49
N GLN A 162 0.05 8.44 -14.01
CA GLN A 162 0.27 8.26 -15.46
C GLN A 162 -1.05 8.02 -16.21
N ARG A 163 -1.96 7.25 -15.62
CA ARG A 163 -3.27 6.91 -16.21
C ARG A 163 -4.37 7.91 -15.85
N ARG A 164 -4.07 8.92 -15.03
CA ARG A 164 -5.04 9.91 -14.54
C ARG A 164 -6.26 9.26 -13.89
N LEU A 165 -6.04 8.20 -13.13
CA LEU A 165 -7.14 7.50 -12.46
C LEU A 165 -7.66 8.35 -11.30
N PRO A 166 -8.97 8.31 -11.00
CA PRO A 166 -9.55 9.02 -9.86
C PRO A 166 -9.27 8.35 -8.51
N THR A 167 -8.54 7.23 -8.51
CA THR A 167 -8.17 6.47 -7.32
C THR A 167 -7.18 7.25 -6.46
N ARG A 168 -7.46 7.35 -5.15
CA ARG A 168 -6.51 7.85 -4.15
C ARG A 168 -5.76 6.66 -3.56
N ALA A 169 -4.46 6.80 -3.35
CA ALA A 169 -3.64 5.73 -2.82
C ALA A 169 -2.68 6.21 -1.73
N GLY A 170 -2.34 5.31 -0.81
CA GLY A 170 -1.37 5.55 0.24
C GLY A 170 -1.01 4.28 0.99
N PHE A 171 -0.02 4.39 1.87
CA PHE A 171 0.58 3.27 2.57
C PHE A 171 0.69 3.55 4.07
N LEU A 172 0.38 2.53 4.86
CA LEU A 172 0.53 2.53 6.31
C LEU A 172 1.45 1.37 6.71
N HIS A 173 2.53 1.66 7.39
CA HIS A 173 3.31 0.64 8.04
C HIS A 173 2.78 0.38 9.45
N LEU A 174 2.61 -0.90 9.77
CA LEU A 174 2.20 -1.37 11.08
C LEU A 174 3.44 -1.77 11.90
N PRO A 175 3.46 -1.46 13.21
CA PRO A 175 4.51 -1.95 14.09
C PRO A 175 4.47 -3.48 14.20
N TRP A 176 5.65 -4.03 14.54
CA TRP A 176 5.81 -5.47 14.80
C TRP A 176 5.96 -5.69 16.29
#